data_095d4104445c1cda85f1cfebb2673822
#
_entry.id   095d4104445c1cda85f1cfebb2673822
#
_cell.length_a   1.000
_cell.length_b   1.000
_cell.length_c   1.000
_cell.angle_alpha   90.00
_cell.angle_beta   90.00
_cell.angle_gamma   90.00
#
_symmetry.space_group_name_H-M   'P 1'
#
loop_
_entity.id
_entity.type
_entity.pdbx_description
1 polymer ?
#
loop_
_entity_poly.entity_id
_entity_poly.type
_entity_poly.pdbx_seq_one_letter_code
_entity_poly.pdbx_strand_id
1 'polypeptide(L)'
;KSAFKHAIRQGNIKATTDKSVCSDADIIIVDIQLDIDYLNNEPQLEFDQFKNAISEIGRLIAPETLVIIETTVPPGTCEKVVVPTLESELNLRGLSIDNVLIAHSYERVMPGNEYLASITDYWRVFSGYTKIAADACEVFLSNVINIDKYPLTRLNSTTASETAKVLENTYRAVNIAFIDEWTKFSEQVGIDLFEIIDAIRMRPTHSNIR
;
A
#
# COMPACT_ATOMS: atom_id res chain seq x y z
N LYS A 1 20.82 -3.99 9.96
CA LYS A 1 21.82 -2.89 9.76
C LYS A 1 23.06 -3.33 8.95
N SER A 2 23.58 -4.58 9.08
CA SER A 2 24.76 -5.05 8.32
C SER A 2 24.48 -5.25 6.84
N ALA A 3 23.36 -5.91 6.47
CA ALA A 3 22.94 -6.15 5.08
C ALA A 3 22.71 -4.84 4.31
N PHE A 4 22.06 -3.85 4.92
CA PHE A 4 21.83 -2.53 4.32
C PHE A 4 23.15 -1.80 4.02
N LYS A 5 24.08 -1.78 4.99
CA LYS A 5 25.41 -1.20 4.77
C LYS A 5 26.20 -1.94 3.68
N HIS A 6 26.04 -3.25 3.59
CA HIS A 6 26.67 -4.04 2.53
C HIS A 6 26.11 -3.66 1.16
N ALA A 7 24.78 -3.61 0.99
CA ALA A 7 24.13 -3.24 -0.26
C ALA A 7 24.52 -1.82 -0.74
N ILE A 8 24.64 -0.85 0.18
CA ILE A 8 25.13 0.50 -0.17
C ILE A 8 26.60 0.42 -0.66
N ARG A 9 27.48 -0.32 0.02
CA ARG A 9 28.89 -0.45 -0.39
C ARG A 9 29.05 -1.12 -1.76
N GLN A 10 28.15 -2.04 -2.10
CA GLN A 10 28.11 -2.71 -3.40
C GLN A 10 27.49 -1.84 -4.51
N GLY A 11 26.98 -0.65 -4.18
CA GLY A 11 26.28 0.21 -5.13
C GLY A 11 24.88 -0.26 -5.51
N ASN A 12 24.33 -1.26 -4.83
CA ASN A 12 22.98 -1.79 -5.10
C ASN A 12 21.87 -0.90 -4.56
N ILE A 13 22.19 0.06 -3.68
CA ILE A 13 21.26 1.04 -3.14
C ILE A 13 21.85 2.42 -3.31
N LYS A 14 21.08 3.31 -3.94
CA LYS A 14 21.42 4.71 -4.14
C LYS A 14 20.23 5.58 -3.76
N ALA A 15 20.43 6.59 -2.94
CA ALA A 15 19.45 7.65 -2.70
C ALA A 15 19.80 8.85 -3.58
N THR A 16 18.79 9.42 -4.24
CA THR A 16 18.96 10.59 -5.11
C THR A 16 17.70 11.43 -5.13
N THR A 17 17.85 12.73 -5.38
CA THR A 17 16.76 13.66 -5.70
C THR A 17 16.66 13.90 -7.21
N ASP A 18 17.54 13.29 -8.00
CA ASP A 18 17.51 13.37 -9.45
C ASP A 18 16.39 12.46 -9.99
N LYS A 19 15.35 13.09 -10.50
CA LYS A 19 14.16 12.42 -11.04
C LYS A 19 14.44 11.66 -12.34
N SER A 20 15.55 11.97 -13.01
CA SER A 20 15.92 11.31 -14.28
C SER A 20 16.10 9.79 -14.14
N VAL A 21 16.34 9.31 -12.92
CA VAL A 21 16.42 7.86 -12.65
C VAL A 21 15.14 7.10 -13.01
N CYS A 22 13.99 7.79 -13.10
CA CYS A 22 12.75 7.18 -13.52
C CYS A 22 12.77 6.74 -15.00
N SER A 23 13.66 7.31 -15.84
CA SER A 23 13.78 6.93 -17.26
C SER A 23 14.43 5.57 -17.48
N ASP A 24 15.22 5.11 -16.50
CA ASP A 24 15.99 3.87 -16.57
C ASP A 24 15.40 2.78 -15.68
N ALA A 25 14.29 3.07 -15.02
CA ALA A 25 13.66 2.15 -14.06
C ALA A 25 12.75 1.14 -14.78
N ASP A 26 12.94 -0.14 -14.51
CA ASP A 26 12.01 -1.21 -14.93
C ASP A 26 10.75 -1.21 -14.05
N ILE A 27 10.89 -0.85 -12.76
CA ILE A 27 9.82 -0.83 -11.78
C ILE A 27 9.91 0.44 -10.95
N ILE A 28 8.79 1.13 -10.82
CA ILE A 28 8.65 2.31 -9.94
C ILE A 28 7.60 2.01 -8.88
N ILE A 29 7.99 2.05 -7.61
CA ILE A 29 7.06 1.94 -6.48
C ILE A 29 6.77 3.34 -5.97
N VAL A 30 5.49 3.70 -5.96
CA VAL A 30 5.01 5.00 -5.47
C VAL A 30 4.54 4.83 -4.03
N ASP A 31 5.31 5.38 -3.10
CA ASP A 31 5.02 5.38 -1.67
C ASP A 31 5.07 6.82 -1.15
N ILE A 32 4.12 7.62 -1.60
CA ILE A 32 3.99 9.05 -1.27
C ILE A 32 2.77 9.22 -0.39
N GLN A 33 2.95 9.82 0.77
CA GLN A 33 1.88 10.07 1.70
C GLN A 33 0.78 10.94 1.07
N LEU A 34 -0.48 10.57 1.30
CA LEU A 34 -1.65 11.41 1.05
C LEU A 34 -2.06 12.03 2.38
N ASP A 35 -2.04 13.35 2.43
CA ASP A 35 -2.45 14.09 3.61
C ASP A 35 -3.97 14.33 3.60
N ILE A 36 -4.53 14.34 4.80
CA ILE A 36 -5.94 14.65 5.04
C ILE A 36 -5.99 15.95 5.82
N ASP A 37 -6.49 17.00 5.19
CA ASP A 37 -6.82 18.24 5.85
C ASP A 37 -8.28 18.26 6.30
N TYR A 38 -8.59 19.09 7.28
CA TYR A 38 -9.95 19.27 7.77
C TYR A 38 -10.44 20.68 7.47
N LEU A 39 -11.38 20.79 6.52
CA LEU A 39 -12.04 22.05 6.22
C LEU A 39 -13.46 22.02 6.81
N ASN A 40 -13.75 22.93 7.74
CA ASN A 40 -15.04 22.99 8.44
C ASN A 40 -15.45 21.66 9.13
N ASN A 41 -14.48 20.96 9.73
CA ASN A 41 -14.62 19.63 10.31
C ASN A 41 -14.94 18.49 9.31
N GLU A 42 -14.85 18.75 8.01
CA GLU A 42 -14.99 17.74 6.96
C GLU A 42 -13.60 17.35 6.45
N PRO A 43 -13.27 16.05 6.37
CA PRO A 43 -11.99 15.61 5.85
C PRO A 43 -11.89 15.89 4.36
N GLN A 44 -10.79 16.52 3.96
CA GLN A 44 -10.44 16.79 2.56
C GLN A 44 -9.13 16.09 2.24
N LEU A 45 -9.06 15.45 1.08
CA LEU A 45 -7.84 14.79 0.60
C LEU A 45 -7.07 15.73 -0.31
N GLU A 46 -5.80 15.95 0.05
CA GLU A 46 -4.86 16.74 -0.75
C GLU A 46 -4.15 15.86 -1.77
N PHE A 47 -4.61 15.90 -3.01
CA PHE A 47 -4.03 15.13 -4.11
C PHE A 47 -2.88 15.83 -4.85
N ASP A 48 -2.63 17.12 -4.61
CA ASP A 48 -1.74 17.92 -5.44
C ASP A 48 -0.30 17.40 -5.43
N GLN A 49 0.25 17.08 -4.26
CA GLN A 49 1.60 16.51 -4.16
C GLN A 49 1.69 15.14 -4.82
N PHE A 50 0.69 14.29 -4.61
CA PHE A 50 0.61 12.97 -5.22
C PHE A 50 0.50 13.07 -6.75
N LYS A 51 -0.40 13.90 -7.28
CA LYS A 51 -0.53 14.15 -8.72
C LYS A 51 0.74 14.70 -9.34
N ASN A 52 1.39 15.65 -8.68
CA ASN A 52 2.66 16.21 -9.13
C ASN A 52 3.73 15.13 -9.26
N ALA A 53 3.83 14.21 -8.30
CA ALA A 53 4.78 13.11 -8.38
C ALA A 53 4.44 12.13 -9.51
N ILE A 54 3.16 11.78 -9.70
CA ILE A 54 2.72 10.94 -10.82
C ILE A 54 3.00 11.62 -12.17
N SER A 55 2.77 12.94 -12.28
CA SER A 55 3.09 13.73 -13.47
C SER A 55 4.60 13.72 -13.78
N GLU A 56 5.45 13.89 -12.77
CA GLU A 56 6.91 13.81 -12.94
C GLU A 56 7.35 12.41 -13.42
N ILE A 57 6.77 11.36 -12.90
CA ILE A 57 6.99 9.99 -13.37
C ILE A 57 6.57 9.90 -14.85
N GLY A 58 5.37 10.36 -15.20
CA GLY A 58 4.86 10.32 -16.58
C GLY A 58 5.72 11.03 -17.61
N ARG A 59 6.40 12.13 -17.19
CA ARG A 59 7.35 12.85 -18.05
C ARG A 59 8.61 12.08 -18.38
N LEU A 60 9.00 11.12 -17.56
CA LEU A 60 10.31 10.48 -17.61
C LEU A 60 10.24 9.00 -17.92
N ILE A 61 9.20 8.32 -17.50
CA ILE A 61 9.05 6.86 -17.54
C ILE A 61 9.27 6.28 -18.95
N ALA A 62 9.96 5.13 -19.00
CA ALA A 62 10.11 4.37 -20.22
C ALA A 62 8.85 3.53 -20.55
N PRO A 63 8.60 3.17 -21.80
CA PRO A 63 7.62 2.14 -22.15
C PRO A 63 7.89 0.83 -21.40
N GLU A 64 6.82 0.09 -21.09
CA GLU A 64 6.84 -1.19 -20.37
C GLU A 64 7.25 -1.13 -18.89
N THR A 65 7.58 0.05 -18.35
CA THR A 65 7.84 0.21 -16.91
C THR A 65 6.59 -0.14 -16.10
N LEU A 66 6.79 -0.93 -15.03
CA LEU A 66 5.75 -1.24 -14.07
C LEU A 66 5.69 -0.17 -12.97
N VAL A 67 4.57 0.54 -12.89
CA VAL A 67 4.29 1.52 -11.80
C VAL A 67 3.36 0.87 -10.79
N ILE A 68 3.85 0.68 -9.57
CA ILE A 68 3.08 0.11 -8.45
C ILE A 68 2.72 1.23 -7.48
N ILE A 69 1.44 1.48 -7.31
CA ILE A 69 0.95 2.38 -6.26
C ILE A 69 0.88 1.57 -4.96
N GLU A 70 1.76 1.88 -4.00
CA GLU A 70 1.81 1.22 -2.68
C GLU A 70 1.18 2.07 -1.58
N THR A 71 1.11 3.38 -1.79
CA THR A 71 0.40 4.34 -0.92
C THR A 71 -1.03 3.90 -0.64
N THR A 72 -1.47 4.04 0.61
CA THR A 72 -2.90 3.90 0.94
C THR A 72 -3.68 5.04 0.31
N VAL A 73 -4.55 4.72 -0.63
CA VAL A 73 -5.32 5.67 -1.41
C VAL A 73 -6.83 5.37 -1.34
N PRO A 74 -7.71 6.36 -1.53
CA PRO A 74 -9.14 6.13 -1.67
C PRO A 74 -9.48 5.21 -2.84
N PRO A 75 -10.58 4.45 -2.75
CA PRO A 75 -11.05 3.60 -3.84
C PRO A 75 -11.26 4.37 -5.15
N GLY A 76 -10.70 3.87 -6.25
CA GLY A 76 -10.76 4.46 -7.57
C GLY A 76 -9.64 5.47 -7.88
N THR A 77 -8.65 5.65 -7.00
CA THR A 77 -7.53 6.59 -7.22
C THR A 77 -6.69 6.19 -8.43
N CYS A 78 -6.36 4.92 -8.61
CA CYS A 78 -5.60 4.49 -9.79
C CYS A 78 -6.32 4.83 -11.09
N GLU A 79 -7.62 4.53 -11.18
CA GLU A 79 -8.41 4.76 -12.39
C GLU A 79 -8.70 6.24 -12.66
N LYS A 80 -8.98 7.03 -11.59
CA LYS A 80 -9.47 8.41 -11.72
C LYS A 80 -8.39 9.48 -11.57
N VAL A 81 -7.24 9.13 -11.00
CA VAL A 81 -6.16 10.08 -10.72
C VAL A 81 -4.87 9.64 -11.40
N VAL A 82 -4.38 8.42 -11.11
CA VAL A 82 -3.07 7.96 -11.61
C VAL A 82 -3.08 7.82 -13.13
N VAL A 83 -4.01 7.04 -13.66
CA VAL A 83 -4.13 6.77 -15.11
C VAL A 83 -4.28 8.06 -15.92
N PRO A 84 -5.24 8.96 -15.62
CA PRO A 84 -5.38 10.19 -16.40
C PRO A 84 -4.16 11.13 -16.29
N THR A 85 -3.51 11.17 -15.14
CA THR A 85 -2.30 11.99 -14.95
C THR A 85 -1.13 11.46 -15.78
N LEU A 86 -0.88 10.15 -15.75
CA LEU A 86 0.15 9.53 -16.59
C LEU A 86 -0.18 9.67 -18.07
N GLU A 87 -1.42 9.39 -18.48
CA GLU A 87 -1.86 9.50 -19.85
C GLU A 87 -1.63 10.91 -20.43
N SER A 88 -1.93 11.95 -19.65
CA SER A 88 -1.69 13.33 -20.06
C SER A 88 -0.20 13.59 -20.39
N GLU A 89 0.73 13.15 -19.53
CA GLU A 89 2.15 13.36 -19.71
C GLU A 89 2.73 12.45 -20.82
N LEU A 90 2.25 11.21 -20.93
CA LEU A 90 2.65 10.28 -21.98
C LEU A 90 2.24 10.79 -23.37
N ASN A 91 1.00 11.31 -23.51
CA ASN A 91 0.51 11.89 -24.75
C ASN A 91 1.38 13.07 -25.23
N LEU A 92 1.88 13.91 -24.33
CA LEU A 92 2.83 14.99 -24.67
C LEU A 92 4.15 14.46 -25.26
N ARG A 93 4.48 13.21 -24.97
CA ARG A 93 5.67 12.50 -25.46
C ARG A 93 5.38 11.61 -26.67
N GLY A 94 4.14 11.58 -27.16
CA GLY A 94 3.71 10.71 -28.27
C GLY A 94 3.58 9.24 -27.88
N LEU A 95 3.42 8.94 -26.59
CA LEU A 95 3.24 7.60 -26.05
C LEU A 95 1.78 7.39 -25.61
N SER A 96 1.31 6.13 -25.68
CA SER A 96 -0.01 5.73 -25.12
C SER A 96 0.12 5.27 -23.69
N ILE A 97 -0.97 5.39 -22.93
CA ILE A 97 -1.08 4.78 -21.58
C ILE A 97 -0.92 3.25 -21.63
N ASP A 98 -1.24 2.61 -22.76
CA ASP A 98 -1.06 1.18 -22.95
C ASP A 98 0.43 0.76 -22.96
N ASN A 99 1.35 1.72 -23.10
CA ASN A 99 2.79 1.47 -23.03
C ASN A 99 3.30 1.35 -21.59
N VAL A 100 2.47 1.58 -20.57
CA VAL A 100 2.88 1.56 -19.16
C VAL A 100 2.03 0.56 -18.38
N LEU A 101 2.65 -0.17 -17.46
CA LEU A 101 2.00 -1.17 -16.65
C LEU A 101 1.66 -0.56 -15.28
N ILE A 102 0.38 -0.36 -14.97
CA ILE A 102 -0.08 0.27 -13.72
C ILE A 102 -0.69 -0.79 -12.82
N ALA A 103 -0.22 -0.88 -11.59
CA ALA A 103 -0.69 -1.81 -10.57
C ALA A 103 -0.90 -1.10 -9.22
N HIS A 104 -1.67 -1.70 -8.35
CA HIS A 104 -1.82 -1.32 -6.95
C HIS A 104 -1.51 -2.51 -6.06
N SER A 105 -0.63 -2.31 -5.06
CA SER A 105 -0.30 -3.34 -4.05
C SER A 105 0.06 -2.68 -2.73
N TYR A 106 -0.86 -2.67 -1.79
CA TYR A 106 -0.60 -2.06 -0.49
C TYR A 106 0.27 -2.94 0.42
N GLU A 107 1.08 -2.29 1.25
CA GLU A 107 1.91 -2.93 2.25
C GLU A 107 1.16 -3.20 3.57
N ARG A 108 1.72 -4.07 4.41
CA ARG A 108 1.25 -4.38 5.77
C ARG A 108 2.39 -4.28 6.78
N VAL A 109 3.24 -3.25 6.63
CA VAL A 109 4.44 -3.06 7.46
C VAL A 109 4.05 -2.84 8.91
N MET A 110 4.70 -3.58 9.79
CA MET A 110 4.58 -3.42 11.24
C MET A 110 5.88 -2.82 11.79
N PRO A 111 5.84 -1.59 12.33
CA PRO A 111 7.01 -1.00 12.99
C PRO A 111 7.50 -1.87 14.14
N GLY A 112 8.81 -2.13 14.21
CA GLY A 112 9.40 -2.92 15.28
C GLY A 112 10.56 -3.79 14.83
N ASN A 113 10.87 -4.82 15.61
CA ASN A 113 12.01 -5.71 15.38
C ASN A 113 11.84 -6.58 14.13
N GLU A 114 10.59 -6.92 13.78
CA GLU A 114 10.22 -7.77 12.65
C GLU A 114 9.91 -6.96 11.38
N TYR A 115 10.43 -5.72 11.28
CA TYR A 115 10.11 -4.80 10.18
C TYR A 115 10.30 -5.43 8.79
N LEU A 116 11.46 -6.05 8.52
CA LEU A 116 11.73 -6.68 7.22
C LEU A 116 10.83 -7.89 7.00
N ALA A 117 10.64 -8.74 8.02
CA ALA A 117 9.75 -9.89 7.93
C ALA A 117 8.30 -9.49 7.65
N SER A 118 7.82 -8.34 8.17
CA SER A 118 6.49 -7.85 7.87
C SER A 118 6.30 -7.42 6.41
N ILE A 119 7.39 -7.22 5.66
CA ILE A 119 7.37 -6.96 4.22
C ILE A 119 7.43 -8.25 3.43
N THR A 120 8.38 -9.14 3.75
CA THR A 120 8.70 -10.33 2.95
C THR A 120 7.91 -11.58 3.35
N ASP A 121 7.54 -11.69 4.62
CA ASP A 121 6.90 -12.87 5.22
C ASP A 121 5.47 -12.57 5.65
N TYR A 122 4.68 -11.96 4.76
CA TYR A 122 3.29 -11.62 5.01
C TYR A 122 2.46 -11.68 3.74
N TRP A 123 1.15 -12.01 3.88
CA TRP A 123 0.21 -12.03 2.76
C TRP A 123 0.15 -10.66 2.09
N ARG A 124 0.25 -10.64 0.77
CA ARG A 124 0.17 -9.42 -0.03
C ARG A 124 -1.05 -9.47 -0.95
N VAL A 125 -1.78 -8.37 -1.00
CA VAL A 125 -2.91 -8.18 -1.93
C VAL A 125 -2.45 -7.23 -3.02
N PHE A 126 -2.82 -7.52 -4.26
CA PHE A 126 -2.49 -6.71 -5.41
C PHE A 126 -3.53 -6.80 -6.52
N SER A 127 -3.43 -5.90 -7.47
CA SER A 127 -4.21 -5.88 -8.71
C SER A 127 -3.49 -5.07 -9.78
N GLY A 128 -3.90 -5.20 -11.03
CA GLY A 128 -3.43 -4.36 -12.13
C GLY A 128 -4.58 -3.58 -12.76
N TYR A 129 -4.27 -2.44 -13.34
CA TYR A 129 -5.19 -1.70 -14.18
C TYR A 129 -5.56 -2.49 -15.43
N THR A 130 -4.59 -3.25 -15.98
CA THR A 130 -4.78 -4.24 -17.04
C THR A 130 -4.38 -5.63 -16.57
N LYS A 131 -4.80 -6.68 -17.29
CA LYS A 131 -4.35 -8.04 -17.01
C LYS A 131 -2.83 -8.17 -17.08
N ILE A 132 -2.20 -7.54 -18.08
CA ILE A 132 -0.73 -7.58 -18.28
C ILE A 132 -0.02 -6.89 -17.09
N ALA A 133 -0.52 -5.75 -16.63
CA ALA A 133 0.02 -5.06 -15.47
C ALA A 133 -0.11 -5.90 -14.20
N ALA A 134 -1.23 -6.60 -14.03
CA ALA A 134 -1.40 -7.52 -12.89
C ALA A 134 -0.41 -8.69 -12.97
N ASP A 135 -0.22 -9.29 -14.15
CA ASP A 135 0.72 -10.40 -14.37
C ASP A 135 2.17 -9.95 -14.05
N ALA A 136 2.57 -8.77 -14.51
CA ALA A 136 3.89 -8.18 -14.21
C ALA A 136 4.08 -7.90 -12.71
N CYS A 137 3.06 -7.34 -12.05
CA CYS A 137 3.08 -7.09 -10.61
C CYS A 137 3.19 -8.40 -9.82
N GLU A 138 2.50 -9.46 -10.23
CA GLU A 138 2.58 -10.78 -9.62
C GLU A 138 3.99 -11.36 -9.71
N VAL A 139 4.62 -11.27 -10.87
CA VAL A 139 6.02 -11.68 -11.07
C VAL A 139 6.96 -10.92 -10.14
N PHE A 140 6.84 -9.60 -10.06
CA PHE A 140 7.65 -8.80 -9.15
C PHE A 140 7.46 -9.19 -7.70
N LEU A 141 6.21 -9.24 -7.22
CA LEU A 141 5.90 -9.57 -5.83
C LEU A 141 6.35 -10.98 -5.46
N SER A 142 6.28 -11.94 -6.38
CA SER A 142 6.74 -13.32 -6.16
C SER A 142 8.25 -13.42 -5.91
N ASN A 143 9.03 -12.43 -6.37
CA ASN A 143 10.47 -12.35 -6.08
C ASN A 143 10.80 -11.64 -4.75
N VAL A 144 9.83 -10.94 -4.17
CA VAL A 144 10.02 -10.18 -2.91
C VAL A 144 9.39 -10.91 -1.74
N ILE A 145 8.22 -11.50 -1.94
CA ILE A 145 7.41 -12.15 -0.90
C ILE A 145 7.74 -13.65 -0.85
N ASN A 146 7.80 -14.22 0.34
CA ASN A 146 7.90 -15.66 0.56
C ASN A 146 6.55 -16.33 0.25
N ILE A 147 6.25 -16.50 -1.05
CA ILE A 147 4.95 -16.95 -1.56
C ILE A 147 4.61 -18.38 -1.21
N ASP A 148 5.59 -19.21 -0.91
CA ASP A 148 5.38 -20.61 -0.48
C ASP A 148 4.60 -20.67 0.84
N LYS A 149 4.85 -19.69 1.71
CA LYS A 149 4.19 -19.59 3.01
C LYS A 149 3.07 -18.53 3.04
N TYR A 150 3.21 -17.48 2.26
CA TYR A 150 2.30 -16.34 2.21
C TYR A 150 1.84 -16.08 0.77
N PRO A 151 0.94 -16.91 0.22
CA PRO A 151 0.50 -16.77 -1.16
C PRO A 151 -0.11 -15.38 -1.42
N LEU A 152 0.15 -14.89 -2.62
CA LEU A 152 -0.38 -13.60 -3.08
C LEU A 152 -1.89 -13.69 -3.31
N THR A 153 -2.60 -12.60 -3.06
CA THR A 153 -4.03 -12.47 -3.35
C THR A 153 -4.23 -11.43 -4.45
N ARG A 154 -4.57 -11.91 -5.65
CA ARG A 154 -4.90 -11.05 -6.79
C ARG A 154 -6.38 -10.67 -6.77
N LEU A 155 -6.69 -9.39 -6.85
CA LEU A 155 -8.05 -8.87 -7.01
C LEU A 155 -8.28 -8.42 -8.47
N ASN A 156 -9.56 -8.29 -8.83
CA ASN A 156 -9.97 -8.09 -10.23
C ASN A 156 -9.79 -6.65 -10.74
N SER A 157 -9.60 -5.67 -9.85
CA SER A 157 -9.39 -4.26 -10.23
C SER A 157 -8.58 -3.52 -9.18
N THR A 158 -7.96 -2.41 -9.58
CA THR A 158 -7.25 -1.52 -8.66
C THR A 158 -8.18 -0.95 -7.61
N THR A 159 -9.40 -0.57 -8.00
CA THR A 159 -10.44 -0.12 -7.05
C THR A 159 -10.73 -1.17 -5.97
N ALA A 160 -10.73 -2.47 -6.31
CA ALA A 160 -10.94 -3.53 -5.33
C ALA A 160 -9.80 -3.63 -4.31
N SER A 161 -8.54 -3.56 -4.75
CA SER A 161 -7.39 -3.64 -3.85
C SER A 161 -7.23 -2.36 -2.99
N GLU A 162 -7.53 -1.19 -3.54
CA GLU A 162 -7.60 0.08 -2.79
C GLU A 162 -8.68 0.00 -1.69
N THR A 163 -9.87 -0.48 -2.06
CA THR A 163 -10.97 -0.70 -1.10
C THR A 163 -10.58 -1.69 -0.01
N ALA A 164 -9.91 -2.78 -0.36
CA ALA A 164 -9.47 -3.78 0.61
C ALA A 164 -8.56 -3.17 1.68
N LYS A 165 -7.60 -2.30 1.30
CA LYS A 165 -6.74 -1.60 2.26
C LYS A 165 -7.52 -0.69 3.19
N VAL A 166 -8.44 0.11 2.66
CA VAL A 166 -9.26 1.04 3.46
C VAL A 166 -10.13 0.26 4.44
N LEU A 167 -10.79 -0.81 3.98
CA LEU A 167 -11.63 -1.64 4.86
C LEU A 167 -10.82 -2.38 5.92
N GLU A 168 -9.63 -2.87 5.59
CA GLU A 168 -8.72 -3.50 6.57
C GLU A 168 -8.32 -2.53 7.68
N ASN A 169 -7.96 -1.29 7.32
CA ASN A 169 -7.64 -0.24 8.29
C ASN A 169 -8.86 0.16 9.13
N THR A 170 -10.04 0.29 8.49
CA THR A 170 -11.30 0.61 9.17
C THR A 170 -11.69 -0.49 10.16
N TYR A 171 -11.59 -1.76 9.75
CA TYR A 171 -11.85 -2.89 10.64
C TYR A 171 -10.96 -2.84 11.89
N ARG A 172 -9.66 -2.56 11.72
CA ARG A 172 -8.74 -2.40 12.84
C ARG A 172 -9.14 -1.24 13.75
N ALA A 173 -9.42 -0.08 13.18
CA ALA A 173 -9.81 1.12 13.94
C ALA A 173 -11.08 0.89 14.76
N VAL A 174 -12.10 0.27 14.17
CA VAL A 174 -13.36 -0.07 14.88
C VAL A 174 -13.11 -1.05 16.03
N ASN A 175 -12.29 -2.09 15.81
CA ASN A 175 -11.98 -3.03 16.88
C ASN A 175 -11.21 -2.39 18.03
N ILE A 176 -10.26 -1.50 17.75
CA ILE A 176 -9.52 -0.74 18.77
C ILE A 176 -10.49 0.13 19.57
N ALA A 177 -11.35 0.90 18.89
CA ALA A 177 -12.33 1.75 19.55
C ALA A 177 -13.32 0.95 20.41
N PHE A 178 -13.72 -0.22 19.94
CA PHE A 178 -14.60 -1.12 20.68
C PHE A 178 -13.95 -1.62 21.98
N ILE A 179 -12.69 -2.02 21.94
CA ILE A 179 -11.95 -2.44 23.14
C ILE A 179 -11.70 -1.25 24.07
N ASP A 180 -11.45 -0.05 23.54
CA ASP A 180 -11.31 1.17 24.36
C ASP A 180 -12.59 1.48 25.15
N GLU A 181 -13.77 1.36 24.53
CA GLU A 181 -15.05 1.51 25.25
C GLU A 181 -15.27 0.42 26.33
N TRP A 182 -14.87 -0.80 26.06
CA TRP A 182 -14.90 -1.87 27.06
C TRP A 182 -13.92 -1.59 28.21
N THR A 183 -12.78 -1.01 27.96
CA THR A 183 -11.81 -0.61 28.98
C THR A 183 -12.45 0.41 29.92
N LYS A 184 -13.05 1.47 29.38
CA LYS A 184 -13.74 2.50 30.16
C LYS A 184 -14.86 1.91 31.03
N PHE A 185 -15.66 1.00 30.47
CA PHE A 185 -16.70 0.30 31.23
C PHE A 185 -16.11 -0.56 32.36
N SER A 186 -15.06 -1.33 32.09
CA SER A 186 -14.42 -2.22 33.06
C SER A 186 -13.82 -1.45 34.23
N GLU A 187 -13.18 -0.30 33.93
CA GLU A 187 -12.67 0.61 34.97
C GLU A 187 -13.78 1.14 35.91
N GLN A 188 -14.93 1.50 35.32
CA GLN A 188 -16.07 2.00 36.12
C GLN A 188 -16.65 0.95 37.07
N VAL A 189 -16.64 -0.33 36.68
CA VAL A 189 -17.19 -1.41 37.52
C VAL A 189 -16.12 -2.14 38.33
N GLY A 190 -14.84 -1.75 38.18
CA GLY A 190 -13.72 -2.27 38.97
C GLY A 190 -13.33 -3.71 38.65
N ILE A 191 -13.40 -4.09 37.36
CA ILE A 191 -13.03 -5.44 36.86
C ILE A 191 -11.85 -5.38 35.92
N ASP A 192 -11.10 -6.48 35.80
CA ASP A 192 -10.01 -6.64 34.81
C ASP A 192 -10.57 -7.04 33.46
N LEU A 193 -10.44 -6.14 32.47
CA LEU A 193 -10.90 -6.40 31.11
C LEU A 193 -10.15 -7.57 30.47
N PHE A 194 -8.87 -7.76 30.74
CA PHE A 194 -8.08 -8.83 30.10
C PHE A 194 -8.58 -10.22 30.54
N GLU A 195 -8.92 -10.37 31.83
CA GLU A 195 -9.54 -11.62 32.34
C GLU A 195 -10.88 -11.90 31.63
N ILE A 196 -11.69 -10.86 31.43
CA ILE A 196 -12.98 -10.99 30.72
C ILE A 196 -12.77 -11.35 29.26
N ILE A 197 -11.82 -10.70 28.56
CA ILE A 197 -11.50 -11.00 27.17
C ILE A 197 -11.04 -12.45 27.04
N ASP A 198 -10.17 -12.93 27.91
CA ASP A 198 -9.68 -14.32 27.88
C ASP A 198 -10.82 -15.32 28.06
N ALA A 199 -11.77 -15.05 28.94
CA ALA A 199 -12.95 -15.88 29.11
C ALA A 199 -13.86 -15.89 27.85
N ILE A 200 -14.07 -14.73 27.21
CA ILE A 200 -14.88 -14.61 25.99
C ILE A 200 -14.22 -15.35 24.82
N ARG A 201 -12.89 -15.30 24.69
CA ARG A 201 -12.11 -15.96 23.63
C ARG A 201 -12.21 -17.48 23.65
N MET A 202 -12.60 -18.08 24.76
CA MET A 202 -12.84 -19.52 24.82
C MET A 202 -13.96 -19.97 23.89
N ARG A 203 -14.85 -19.07 23.47
CA ARG A 203 -15.87 -19.35 22.47
C ARG A 203 -15.26 -19.28 21.07
N PRO A 204 -15.31 -20.34 20.23
CA PRO A 204 -14.64 -20.38 18.91
C PRO A 204 -15.01 -19.21 18.00
N THR A 205 -16.25 -18.72 18.05
CA THR A 205 -16.72 -17.58 17.23
C THR A 205 -16.17 -16.21 17.68
N HIS A 206 -15.49 -16.14 18.83
CA HIS A 206 -14.97 -14.91 19.45
C HIS A 206 -13.45 -14.97 19.70
N SER A 207 -12.76 -15.97 19.16
CA SER A 207 -11.31 -16.18 19.37
C SER A 207 -10.43 -15.02 18.88
N ASN A 208 -10.94 -14.14 18.01
CA ASN A 208 -10.21 -13.01 17.42
C ASN A 208 -10.39 -11.69 18.16
N ILE A 209 -11.10 -11.62 19.30
CA ILE A 209 -11.18 -10.42 20.12
C ILE A 209 -9.79 -10.15 20.74
N ARG A 210 -9.23 -8.98 20.46
CA ARG A 210 -7.89 -8.58 20.95
C ARG A 210 -7.89 -7.10 21.30
#